data_fff4ba41aa3f2444181d8b1a8b723e1a
#
_entry.id   fff4ba41aa3f2444181d8b1a8b723e1a
#
_cell.length_a   1.000
_cell.length_b   1.000
_cell.length_c   1.000
_cell.angle_alpha   90.00
_cell.angle_beta   90.00
_cell.angle_gamma   90.00
#
_symmetry.space_group_name_H-M   'P 1'
#
loop_
_entity.id
_entity.type
_entity.pdbx_description
1 polymer ?
#
loop_
_entity_poly.entity_id
_entity_poly.type
_entity_poly.pdbx_seq_one_letter_code
_entity_poly.pdbx_strand_id
1 'polypeptide(L)'
;MTHEWVSDEPLRIGAKLRHARLMLGLSLCEVGERIGVTEGYLSKLENNRSQASMATLHRLVGALGMNMSELFATSSDDGLPITVVRAGSRPKLVTGHRRAGNQVTLERLVPGSPGQLLQINIHVIAPGGGSLEPISHDGQEFGFALAGLVEITVDNHAIQIGEGDSFYFDSSLAHSYRNIGNTEARILWVNTPPTF
;
A
#
# COMPACT_ATOMS: atom_id res chain seq x y z
N MET A 1 9.47 36.34 21.90
CA MET A 1 8.11 35.76 21.78
C MET A 1 7.93 35.38 20.34
N THR A 2 8.22 34.13 20.03
CA THR A 2 8.07 33.54 18.68
C THR A 2 6.67 32.96 18.58
N HIS A 3 5.82 33.59 17.78
CA HIS A 3 4.52 33.04 17.41
C HIS A 3 4.76 31.78 16.58
N GLU A 4 4.52 30.63 17.17
CA GLU A 4 4.32 29.38 16.44
C GLU A 4 3.08 29.54 15.55
N TRP A 5 3.31 29.57 14.25
CA TRP A 5 2.22 29.48 13.27
C TRP A 5 1.71 28.04 13.30
N VAL A 6 0.60 27.84 13.99
CA VAL A 6 -0.21 26.63 13.78
C VAL A 6 -0.68 26.70 12.35
N SER A 7 -0.20 25.82 11.49
CA SER A 7 -0.65 25.71 10.11
C SER A 7 -2.14 25.38 10.10
N ASP A 8 -2.95 26.32 9.64
CA ASP A 8 -4.41 26.19 9.48
C ASP A 8 -4.75 25.38 8.20
N GLU A 9 -3.89 24.42 7.84
CA GLU A 9 -4.11 23.58 6.68
C GLU A 9 -5.16 22.52 7.02
N PRO A 10 -6.28 22.47 6.30
CA PRO A 10 -7.34 21.51 6.61
C PRO A 10 -6.80 20.09 6.47
N LEU A 11 -6.91 19.32 7.54
CA LEU A 11 -6.53 17.91 7.59
C LEU A 11 -7.14 17.15 6.41
N ARG A 12 -6.32 16.73 5.47
CA ARG A 12 -6.72 16.00 4.26
C ARG A 12 -7.00 14.52 4.57
N ILE A 13 -8.00 14.28 5.42
CA ILE A 13 -8.37 12.93 5.88
C ILE A 13 -9.29 12.19 4.90
N GLY A 14 -9.88 12.89 3.95
CA GLY A 14 -10.93 12.34 3.08
C GLY A 14 -10.46 11.15 2.25
N ALA A 15 -9.24 11.21 1.70
CA ALA A 15 -8.66 10.11 0.92
C ALA A 15 -8.48 8.84 1.77
N LYS A 16 -8.10 8.98 3.05
CA LYS A 16 -7.96 7.85 3.98
C LYS A 16 -9.29 7.20 4.30
N LEU A 17 -10.32 8.03 4.55
CA LEU A 17 -11.68 7.54 4.79
C LEU A 17 -12.23 6.79 3.58
N ARG A 18 -12.06 7.38 2.38
CA ARG A 18 -12.47 6.75 1.12
C ARG A 18 -11.77 5.42 0.91
N HIS A 19 -10.47 5.37 1.14
CA HIS A 19 -9.69 4.15 1.01
C HIS A 19 -10.20 3.06 1.94
N ALA A 20 -10.31 3.35 3.25
CA ALA A 20 -10.79 2.38 4.23
C ALA A 20 -12.19 1.84 3.87
N ARG A 21 -13.08 2.72 3.38
CA ARG A 21 -14.41 2.30 2.91
C ARG A 21 -14.34 1.33 1.74
N LEU A 22 -13.54 1.67 0.70
CA LEU A 22 -13.39 0.83 -0.49
C LEU A 22 -12.75 -0.53 -0.17
N MET A 23 -11.81 -0.56 0.76
CA MET A 23 -11.18 -1.79 1.23
C MET A 23 -12.14 -2.74 1.92
N LEU A 24 -13.18 -2.20 2.57
CA LEU A 24 -14.26 -2.98 3.16
C LEU A 24 -15.37 -3.30 2.15
N GLY A 25 -15.23 -2.92 0.88
CA GLY A 25 -16.24 -3.10 -0.15
C GLY A 25 -17.54 -2.32 0.09
N LEU A 26 -17.49 -1.28 0.96
CA LEU A 26 -18.68 -0.55 1.37
C LEU A 26 -19.00 0.61 0.40
N SER A 27 -20.29 0.78 0.10
CA SER A 27 -20.80 1.98 -0.58
C SER A 27 -20.86 3.19 0.37
N LEU A 28 -20.97 4.38 -0.18
CA LEU A 28 -21.21 5.61 0.60
C LEU A 28 -22.54 5.54 1.37
N CYS A 29 -23.55 4.91 0.79
CA CYS A 29 -24.86 4.72 1.41
C CYS A 29 -24.74 3.86 2.67
N GLU A 30 -24.12 2.68 2.57
CA GLU A 30 -23.96 1.74 3.69
C GLU A 30 -23.18 2.35 4.86
N VAL A 31 -22.10 3.09 4.57
CA VAL A 31 -21.36 3.80 5.63
C VAL A 31 -22.20 4.93 6.20
N GLY A 32 -22.91 5.70 5.36
CA GLY A 32 -23.81 6.76 5.79
C GLY A 32 -24.88 6.26 6.76
N GLU A 33 -25.52 5.13 6.44
CA GLU A 33 -26.50 4.47 7.31
C GLU A 33 -25.92 4.04 8.66
N ARG A 34 -24.72 3.40 8.66
CA ARG A 34 -24.05 2.94 9.88
C ARG A 34 -23.75 4.07 10.86
N ILE A 35 -23.41 5.25 10.35
CA ILE A 35 -23.01 6.37 11.20
C ILE A 35 -24.06 7.49 11.31
N GLY A 36 -25.21 7.34 10.64
CA GLY A 36 -26.31 8.29 10.70
C GLY A 36 -26.03 9.61 9.98
N VAL A 37 -25.42 9.55 8.79
CA VAL A 37 -25.19 10.72 7.91
C VAL A 37 -25.63 10.43 6.47
N THR A 38 -25.84 11.46 5.68
CA THR A 38 -26.22 11.29 4.27
C THR A 38 -25.04 10.91 3.41
N GLU A 39 -25.28 10.13 2.36
CA GLU A 39 -24.29 9.79 1.33
C GLU A 39 -23.61 11.04 0.75
N GLY A 40 -24.38 12.09 0.44
CA GLY A 40 -23.86 13.34 -0.11
C GLY A 40 -22.90 14.07 0.85
N TYR A 41 -23.16 14.01 2.17
CA TYR A 41 -22.22 14.54 3.17
C TYR A 41 -20.94 13.72 3.22
N LEU A 42 -21.05 12.40 3.25
CA LEU A 42 -19.89 11.50 3.26
C LEU A 42 -19.03 11.66 2.02
N SER A 43 -19.65 11.78 0.84
CA SER A 43 -18.95 12.09 -0.43
C SER A 43 -18.17 13.41 -0.35
N LYS A 44 -18.78 14.47 0.20
CA LYS A 44 -18.07 15.74 0.38
C LYS A 44 -16.89 15.61 1.35
N LEU A 45 -17.05 14.84 2.40
CA LEU A 45 -16.00 14.59 3.39
C LEU A 45 -14.83 13.83 2.77
N GLU A 46 -15.10 12.75 2.03
CA GLU A 46 -14.06 11.96 1.33
C GLU A 46 -13.30 12.78 0.27
N ASN A 47 -13.92 13.79 -0.29
CA ASN A 47 -13.32 14.72 -1.24
C ASN A 47 -12.71 15.98 -0.58
N ASN A 48 -12.60 16.01 0.76
CA ASN A 48 -12.13 17.16 1.55
C ASN A 48 -12.91 18.47 1.27
N ARG A 49 -14.19 18.38 0.87
CA ARG A 49 -15.08 19.51 0.60
C ARG A 49 -16.03 19.81 1.77
N SER A 50 -15.88 19.11 2.87
CA SER A 50 -16.61 19.30 4.12
C SER A 50 -15.74 18.91 5.29
N GLN A 51 -16.03 19.45 6.46
CA GLN A 51 -15.39 19.06 7.72
C GLN A 51 -16.36 18.21 8.54
N ALA A 52 -15.83 17.30 9.32
CA ALA A 52 -16.59 16.49 10.26
C ALA A 52 -16.28 16.89 11.70
N SER A 53 -17.30 16.80 12.56
CA SER A 53 -17.08 16.91 13.99
C SER A 53 -16.26 15.72 14.50
N MET A 54 -15.57 15.87 15.65
CA MET A 54 -14.85 14.79 16.29
C MET A 54 -15.75 13.58 16.56
N ALA A 55 -16.99 13.81 16.97
CA ALA A 55 -17.98 12.75 17.18
C ALA A 55 -18.30 11.98 15.89
N THR A 56 -18.37 12.67 14.75
CA THR A 56 -18.58 12.05 13.44
C THR A 56 -17.35 11.26 13.01
N LEU A 57 -16.15 11.81 13.23
CA LEU A 57 -14.89 11.10 12.93
C LEU A 57 -14.75 9.83 13.77
N HIS A 58 -15.08 9.86 15.07
CA HIS A 58 -15.09 8.66 15.89
C HIS A 58 -16.03 7.57 15.37
N ARG A 59 -17.24 7.95 14.95
CA ARG A 59 -18.18 6.99 14.34
C ARG A 59 -17.64 6.44 13.03
N LEU A 60 -17.05 7.30 12.19
CA LEU A 60 -16.45 6.88 10.91
C LEU A 60 -15.31 5.89 11.10
N VAL A 61 -14.32 6.21 11.95
CA VAL A 61 -13.18 5.30 12.16
C VAL A 61 -13.65 3.97 12.75
N GLY A 62 -14.63 3.99 13.67
CA GLY A 62 -15.23 2.76 14.19
C GLY A 62 -15.95 1.93 13.13
N ALA A 63 -16.73 2.57 12.25
CA ALA A 63 -17.43 1.89 11.16
C ALA A 63 -16.49 1.34 10.07
N LEU A 64 -15.32 1.94 9.92
CA LEU A 64 -14.30 1.59 8.92
C LEU A 64 -13.15 0.72 9.50
N GLY A 65 -13.26 0.28 10.75
CA GLY A 65 -12.22 -0.55 11.39
C GLY A 65 -10.86 0.14 11.57
N MET A 66 -10.86 1.47 11.57
CA MET A 66 -9.66 2.30 11.78
C MET A 66 -9.59 2.79 13.22
N ASN A 67 -8.46 3.40 13.57
CA ASN A 67 -8.35 4.20 14.79
C ASN A 67 -8.07 5.69 14.49
N MET A 68 -8.27 6.56 15.47
CA MET A 68 -8.08 8.01 15.30
C MET A 68 -6.62 8.37 14.99
N SER A 69 -5.66 7.63 15.56
CA SER A 69 -4.24 7.87 15.29
C SER A 69 -3.89 7.59 13.83
N GLU A 70 -4.45 6.53 13.24
CA GLU A 70 -4.30 6.23 11.80
C GLU A 70 -4.91 7.32 10.93
N LEU A 71 -6.07 7.83 11.31
CA LEU A 71 -6.73 8.89 10.55
C LEU A 71 -5.89 10.17 10.53
N PHE A 72 -5.32 10.55 11.67
CA PHE A 72 -4.54 11.78 11.82
C PHE A 72 -3.03 11.60 11.67
N ALA A 73 -2.53 10.38 11.48
CA ALA A 73 -1.12 10.18 11.22
C ALA A 73 -0.72 11.02 10.00
N THR A 74 -0.01 12.09 10.23
CA THR A 74 0.71 12.78 9.17
C THR A 74 1.88 11.88 8.80
N SER A 75 2.08 11.57 7.53
CA SER A 75 3.40 11.21 7.07
C SER A 75 4.34 12.29 7.58
N SER A 76 5.40 11.91 8.29
CA SER A 76 6.45 12.83 8.74
C SER A 76 7.12 13.43 7.50
N ASP A 77 6.55 14.48 7.01
CA ASP A 77 7.08 15.20 5.86
C ASP A 77 7.02 16.70 6.17
N ASP A 78 8.06 17.41 5.78
CA ASP A 78 8.31 18.84 5.99
C ASP A 78 7.25 19.76 5.35
N GLY A 79 5.98 19.38 5.32
CA GLY A 79 4.86 20.14 4.72
C GLY A 79 4.87 20.16 3.19
N LEU A 80 5.74 19.37 2.55
CA LEU A 80 5.79 19.27 1.10
C LEU A 80 4.70 18.36 0.55
N PRO A 81 4.07 18.68 -0.59
CA PRO A 81 3.06 17.83 -1.22
C PRO A 81 3.66 16.57 -1.90
N ILE A 82 4.97 16.38 -1.78
CA ILE A 82 5.73 15.27 -2.37
C ILE A 82 6.68 14.67 -1.36
N THR A 83 6.69 13.34 -1.27
CA THR A 83 7.68 12.59 -0.48
C THR A 83 8.74 12.01 -1.40
N VAL A 84 10.02 12.24 -1.07
CA VAL A 84 11.15 11.73 -1.84
C VAL A 84 11.95 10.74 -1.00
N VAL A 85 12.01 9.48 -1.44
CA VAL A 85 12.87 8.46 -0.84
C VAL A 85 14.13 8.32 -1.69
N ARG A 86 15.26 8.74 -1.17
CA ARG A 86 16.55 8.68 -1.88
C ARG A 86 17.09 7.25 -1.94
N ALA A 87 17.72 6.89 -3.06
CA ALA A 87 18.24 5.53 -3.28
C ALA A 87 19.16 5.04 -2.15
N GLY A 88 20.02 5.90 -1.61
CA GLY A 88 20.94 5.56 -0.52
C GLY A 88 20.30 5.45 0.87
N SER A 89 19.05 5.90 1.06
CA SER A 89 18.32 5.90 2.35
C SER A 89 17.07 5.03 2.37
N ARG A 90 16.88 4.16 1.36
CA ARG A 90 15.75 3.24 1.31
C ARG A 90 15.78 2.27 2.48
N PRO A 91 14.69 2.15 3.25
CA PRO A 91 14.56 1.09 4.23
C PRO A 91 14.67 -0.28 3.53
N LYS A 92 15.50 -1.16 4.09
CA LYS A 92 15.70 -2.51 3.58
C LYS A 92 15.18 -3.51 4.60
N LEU A 93 14.35 -4.42 4.15
CA LEU A 93 13.87 -5.55 4.92
C LEU A 93 14.48 -6.82 4.32
N VAL A 94 15.40 -7.43 5.03
CA VAL A 94 15.93 -8.76 4.68
C VAL A 94 14.94 -9.78 5.21
N THR A 95 14.35 -10.52 4.32
CA THR A 95 13.27 -11.43 4.68
C THR A 95 13.80 -12.84 4.93
N GLY A 96 13.60 -13.31 6.17
CA GLY A 96 13.52 -14.72 6.51
C GLY A 96 12.08 -15.13 6.84
N HIS A 97 11.09 -14.29 6.51
CA HIS A 97 9.69 -14.55 6.80
C HIS A 97 9.01 -15.32 5.67
N ARG A 98 8.07 -16.21 6.06
CA ARG A 98 7.28 -17.05 5.14
C ARG A 98 6.63 -16.28 3.98
N ARG A 99 6.27 -15.01 4.17
CA ARG A 99 5.61 -14.17 3.15
C ARG A 99 6.54 -13.52 2.14
N ALA A 100 7.80 -13.28 2.49
CA ALA A 100 8.71 -12.55 1.61
C ALA A 100 9.82 -13.41 1.02
N GLY A 101 9.82 -14.72 1.30
CA GLY A 101 10.68 -15.68 0.66
C GLY A 101 12.08 -15.80 1.27
N ASN A 102 12.89 -16.66 0.67
CA ASN A 102 14.28 -16.89 1.03
C ASN A 102 15.21 -16.12 0.08
N GLN A 103 16.28 -15.53 0.62
CA GLN A 103 17.28 -14.79 -0.16
C GLN A 103 16.67 -13.60 -0.95
N VAL A 104 15.71 -12.93 -0.36
CA VAL A 104 15.07 -11.74 -0.90
C VAL A 104 15.28 -10.55 0.04
N THR A 105 15.67 -9.41 -0.53
CA THR A 105 15.71 -8.13 0.16
C THR A 105 14.67 -7.21 -0.45
N LEU A 106 13.82 -6.63 0.38
CA LEU A 106 12.83 -5.63 -0.06
C LEU A 106 13.38 -4.24 0.21
N GLU A 107 13.57 -3.45 -0.83
CA GLU A 107 13.89 -2.02 -0.74
C GLU A 107 12.60 -1.21 -0.85
N ARG A 108 12.19 -0.54 0.22
CA ARG A 108 10.95 0.23 0.24
C ARG A 108 11.12 1.55 -0.52
N LEU A 109 10.23 1.81 -1.49
CA LEU A 109 10.28 3.02 -2.33
C LEU A 109 9.35 4.12 -1.85
N VAL A 110 8.36 3.79 -1.03
CA VAL A 110 7.42 4.74 -0.43
C VAL A 110 7.39 4.54 1.07
N PRO A 111 7.24 5.59 1.89
CA PRO A 111 7.13 5.42 3.33
C PRO A 111 5.88 4.59 3.66
N GLY A 112 6.00 3.73 4.68
CA GLY A 112 4.84 3.03 5.23
C GLY A 112 4.06 4.01 6.09
N SER A 113 2.93 4.51 5.62
CA SER A 113 2.08 5.43 6.36
C SER A 113 0.66 4.87 6.45
N PRO A 114 -0.04 5.07 7.57
CA PRO A 114 -1.45 4.74 7.66
C PRO A 114 -2.26 5.42 6.55
N GLY A 115 -3.15 4.66 5.91
CA GLY A 115 -3.97 5.15 4.79
C GLY A 115 -3.26 5.27 3.44
N GLN A 116 -2.04 4.76 3.32
CA GLN A 116 -1.35 4.64 2.04
C GLN A 116 -2.04 3.58 1.18
N LEU A 117 -2.29 3.91 -0.09
CA LEU A 117 -2.99 3.03 -1.03
C LEU A 117 -2.07 2.03 -1.70
N LEU A 118 -0.81 2.40 -1.85
CA LEU A 118 0.18 1.63 -2.60
C LEU A 118 1.34 1.25 -1.69
N GLN A 119 1.72 0.00 -1.75
CA GLN A 119 3.00 -0.47 -1.28
C GLN A 119 3.91 -0.67 -2.49
N ILE A 120 5.06 -0.01 -2.50
CA ILE A 120 5.99 -0.08 -3.63
C ILE A 120 7.36 -0.45 -3.09
N ASN A 121 7.87 -1.59 -3.56
CA ASN A 121 9.18 -2.11 -3.18
C ASN A 121 9.99 -2.47 -4.42
N ILE A 122 11.31 -2.51 -4.31
CA ILE A 122 12.14 -3.32 -5.20
C ILE A 122 12.42 -4.63 -4.47
N HIS A 123 12.03 -5.73 -5.06
CA HIS A 123 12.45 -7.07 -4.65
C HIS A 123 13.82 -7.34 -5.28
N VAL A 124 14.83 -7.45 -4.45
CA VAL A 124 16.19 -7.85 -4.83
C VAL A 124 16.34 -9.32 -4.48
N ILE A 125 16.45 -10.16 -5.49
CA ILE A 125 16.31 -11.61 -5.38
C ILE A 125 17.60 -12.27 -5.82
N ALA A 126 18.32 -12.90 -4.88
CA ALA A 126 19.51 -13.65 -5.21
C ALA A 126 19.19 -14.87 -6.12
N PRO A 127 20.17 -15.44 -6.85
CA PRO A 127 19.95 -16.64 -7.64
C PRO A 127 19.32 -17.77 -6.81
N GLY A 128 18.24 -18.35 -7.31
CA GLY A 128 17.46 -19.37 -6.61
C GLY A 128 16.58 -18.87 -5.47
N GLY A 129 16.65 -17.57 -5.12
CA GLY A 129 15.78 -16.94 -4.12
C GLY A 129 14.36 -16.76 -4.64
N GLY A 130 13.41 -16.55 -3.72
CA GLY A 130 12.01 -16.36 -4.06
C GLY A 130 11.07 -16.76 -2.93
N SER A 131 9.78 -16.86 -3.23
CA SER A 131 8.75 -17.29 -2.27
C SER A 131 9.05 -18.70 -1.75
N LEU A 132 8.82 -18.94 -0.46
CA LEU A 132 8.91 -20.29 0.13
C LEU A 132 7.65 -21.11 -0.15
N GLU A 133 6.50 -20.45 -0.11
CA GLU A 133 5.18 -21.03 -0.36
C GLU A 133 4.34 -20.04 -1.17
N PRO A 134 3.36 -20.49 -1.97
CA PRO A 134 2.40 -19.59 -2.59
C PRO A 134 1.60 -18.84 -1.51
N ILE A 135 1.32 -17.57 -1.77
CA ILE A 135 0.47 -16.73 -0.92
C ILE A 135 -0.73 -16.23 -1.72
N SER A 136 -1.78 -15.84 -1.02
CA SER A 136 -2.91 -15.11 -1.58
C SER A 136 -3.40 -14.07 -0.58
N HIS A 137 -3.90 -12.95 -1.08
CA HIS A 137 -4.50 -11.88 -0.27
C HIS A 137 -5.40 -11.02 -1.16
N ASP A 138 -6.26 -10.22 -0.54
CA ASP A 138 -7.11 -9.30 -1.29
C ASP A 138 -6.25 -8.23 -1.97
N GLY A 139 -6.66 -7.85 -3.19
CA GLY A 139 -6.04 -6.75 -3.92
C GLY A 139 -5.48 -7.13 -5.27
N GLN A 140 -4.57 -6.31 -5.73
CA GLN A 140 -3.94 -6.44 -7.04
C GLN A 140 -2.45 -6.19 -6.94
N GLU A 141 -1.70 -6.86 -7.79
CA GLU A 141 -0.26 -6.71 -7.88
C GLU A 141 0.19 -6.40 -9.30
N PHE A 142 1.16 -5.51 -9.38
CA PHE A 142 1.87 -5.18 -10.60
C PHE A 142 3.37 -5.33 -10.35
N GLY A 143 4.08 -5.86 -11.33
CA GLY A 143 5.54 -5.89 -11.31
C GLY A 143 6.15 -5.48 -12.64
N PHE A 144 7.37 -4.94 -12.55
CA PHE A 144 8.21 -4.61 -13.70
C PHE A 144 9.63 -5.09 -13.42
N ALA A 145 10.17 -5.91 -14.31
CA ALA A 145 11.51 -6.45 -14.18
C ALA A 145 12.56 -5.40 -14.56
N LEU A 146 13.34 -4.97 -13.56
CA LEU A 146 14.43 -4.02 -13.74
C LEU A 146 15.74 -4.71 -14.17
N ALA A 147 15.92 -5.98 -13.79
CA ALA A 147 17.07 -6.78 -14.15
C ALA A 147 16.82 -8.26 -13.82
N GLY A 148 17.54 -9.16 -14.50
CA GLY A 148 17.55 -10.60 -14.23
C GLY A 148 16.37 -11.35 -14.85
N LEU A 149 16.17 -12.60 -14.40
CA LEU A 149 15.14 -13.51 -14.91
C LEU A 149 14.40 -14.17 -13.75
N VAL A 150 13.10 -13.95 -13.68
CA VAL A 150 12.23 -14.46 -12.61
C VAL A 150 11.11 -15.29 -13.21
N GLU A 151 10.79 -16.41 -12.60
CA GLU A 151 9.56 -17.14 -12.85
C GLU A 151 8.50 -16.68 -11.88
N ILE A 152 7.35 -16.25 -12.40
CA ILE A 152 6.16 -15.90 -11.63
C ILE A 152 5.14 -17.02 -11.84
N THR A 153 4.61 -17.56 -10.77
CA THR A 153 3.53 -18.54 -10.81
C THR A 153 2.27 -17.94 -10.22
N VAL A 154 1.18 -17.93 -10.99
CA VAL A 154 -0.15 -17.47 -10.53
C VAL A 154 -1.17 -18.56 -10.91
N ASP A 155 -1.90 -19.07 -9.94
CA ASP A 155 -2.92 -20.10 -10.12
C ASP A 155 -2.46 -21.25 -11.05
N ASN A 156 -1.32 -21.86 -10.75
CA ASN A 156 -0.67 -22.94 -11.51
C ASN A 156 -0.12 -22.57 -12.91
N HIS A 157 -0.14 -21.30 -13.30
CA HIS A 157 0.49 -20.82 -14.53
C HIS A 157 1.84 -20.19 -14.23
N ALA A 158 2.91 -20.82 -14.68
CA ALA A 158 4.27 -20.33 -14.53
C ALA A 158 4.71 -19.59 -15.81
N ILE A 159 5.16 -18.34 -15.65
CA ILE A 159 5.62 -17.47 -16.75
C ILE A 159 6.97 -16.90 -16.38
N GLN A 160 7.90 -16.92 -17.33
CA GLN A 160 9.21 -16.29 -17.15
C GLN A 160 9.14 -14.81 -17.54
N ILE A 161 9.68 -13.97 -16.69
CA ILE A 161 9.71 -12.51 -16.80
C ILE A 161 11.17 -12.08 -16.82
N GLY A 162 11.58 -11.46 -17.90
CA GLY A 162 12.93 -10.91 -18.09
C GLY A 162 12.96 -9.39 -18.00
N GLU A 163 14.17 -8.81 -18.08
CA GLU A 163 14.38 -7.37 -18.03
C GLU A 163 13.50 -6.63 -19.04
N GLY A 164 12.78 -5.61 -18.58
CA GLY A 164 11.83 -4.81 -19.38
C GLY A 164 10.41 -5.36 -19.44
N ASP A 165 10.18 -6.61 -19.00
CA ASP A 165 8.83 -7.17 -18.96
C ASP A 165 8.04 -6.65 -17.75
N SER A 166 6.72 -6.64 -17.89
CA SER A 166 5.79 -6.34 -16.81
C SER A 166 4.71 -7.41 -16.69
N PHE A 167 4.17 -7.54 -15.47
CA PHE A 167 3.07 -8.44 -15.19
C PHE A 167 2.05 -7.78 -14.27
N TYR A 168 0.84 -8.32 -14.26
CA TYR A 168 -0.26 -7.87 -13.43
C TYR A 168 -1.19 -9.06 -13.15
N PHE A 169 -1.69 -9.16 -11.91
CA PHE A 169 -2.65 -10.18 -11.54
C PHE A 169 -3.49 -9.76 -10.32
N ASP A 170 -4.61 -10.46 -10.13
CA ASP A 170 -5.43 -10.38 -8.93
C ASP A 170 -4.77 -11.21 -7.82
N SER A 171 -4.44 -10.57 -6.70
CA SER A 171 -3.70 -11.18 -5.59
C SER A 171 -4.51 -12.19 -4.79
N SER A 172 -5.82 -12.31 -5.03
CA SER A 172 -6.65 -13.38 -4.47
C SER A 172 -6.30 -14.76 -5.04
N LEU A 173 -5.65 -14.79 -6.22
CA LEU A 173 -5.09 -16.01 -6.80
C LEU A 173 -3.79 -16.39 -6.07
N ALA A 174 -3.60 -17.69 -5.82
CA ALA A 174 -2.37 -18.19 -5.22
C ALA A 174 -1.18 -17.86 -6.12
N HIS A 175 -0.17 -17.15 -5.58
CA HIS A 175 0.96 -16.68 -6.36
C HIS A 175 2.29 -16.86 -5.63
N SER A 176 3.33 -17.05 -6.42
CA SER A 176 4.73 -17.17 -5.95
C SER A 176 5.68 -16.72 -7.03
N TYR A 177 6.94 -16.51 -6.67
CA TYR A 177 7.99 -16.16 -7.63
C TYR A 177 9.34 -16.75 -7.24
N ARG A 178 10.23 -16.93 -8.21
CA ARG A 178 11.58 -17.43 -8.01
C ARG A 178 12.54 -16.84 -9.03
N ASN A 179 13.71 -16.44 -8.60
CA ASN A 179 14.81 -16.13 -9.51
C ASN A 179 15.37 -17.42 -10.10
N ILE A 180 15.16 -17.63 -11.38
CA ILE A 180 15.63 -18.80 -12.15
C ILE A 180 16.91 -18.49 -12.94
N GLY A 181 17.39 -17.25 -12.87
CA GLY A 181 18.66 -16.84 -13.47
C GLY A 181 19.86 -17.16 -12.59
N ASN A 182 21.04 -16.88 -13.11
CA ASN A 182 22.31 -17.05 -12.42
C ASN A 182 22.90 -15.75 -11.84
N THR A 183 22.16 -14.66 -11.98
CA THR A 183 22.49 -13.33 -11.44
C THR A 183 21.37 -12.83 -10.55
N GLU A 184 21.63 -11.77 -9.76
CA GLU A 184 20.60 -11.07 -9.00
C GLU A 184 19.49 -10.58 -9.92
N ALA A 185 18.24 -10.82 -9.55
CA ALA A 185 17.08 -10.24 -10.21
C ALA A 185 16.49 -9.09 -9.39
N ARG A 186 15.95 -8.09 -10.07
CA ARG A 186 15.36 -6.91 -9.45
C ARG A 186 14.01 -6.64 -10.08
N ILE A 187 12.97 -6.65 -9.26
CA ILE A 187 11.59 -6.39 -9.68
C ILE A 187 11.05 -5.19 -8.93
N LEU A 188 10.61 -4.17 -9.63
CA LEU A 188 9.71 -3.16 -9.06
C LEU A 188 8.36 -3.83 -8.82
N TRP A 189 7.91 -3.86 -7.57
CA TRP A 189 6.68 -4.53 -7.18
C TRP A 189 5.73 -3.57 -6.49
N VAL A 190 4.49 -3.54 -6.95
CA VAL A 190 3.43 -2.67 -6.46
C VAL A 190 2.27 -3.53 -5.98
N ASN A 191 1.86 -3.32 -4.73
CA ASN A 191 0.68 -3.95 -4.14
C ASN A 191 -0.36 -2.88 -3.81
N THR A 192 -1.61 -3.17 -4.06
CA THR A 192 -2.75 -2.37 -3.61
C THR A 192 -3.87 -3.29 -3.16
N PRO A 193 -4.27 -3.24 -1.87
CA PRO A 193 -3.69 -2.45 -0.77
C PRO A 193 -2.33 -2.95 -0.32
N PRO A 194 -1.65 -2.19 0.57
CA PRO A 194 -0.46 -2.67 1.27
C PRO A 194 -0.75 -3.94 2.06
N THR A 195 0.13 -4.93 1.96
CA THR A 195 -0.06 -6.26 2.58
C THR A 195 0.75 -6.45 3.87
N PHE A 196 1.71 -5.58 4.17
CA PHE A 196 2.54 -5.57 5.40
C PHE A 196 3.24 -4.23 5.64
#